data_67b3c2f03c11942c7896ddfb06c7542b
#
_entry.id   67b3c2f03c11942c7896ddfb06c7542b
#
_cell.length_a   1.000
_cell.length_b   1.000
_cell.length_c   1.000
_cell.angle_alpha   90.00
_cell.angle_beta   90.00
_cell.angle_gamma   90.00
#
_symmetry.space_group_name_H-M   'P 1'
#
loop_
_entity.id
_entity.type
_entity.pdbx_description
1 polymer ?
#
loop_
_entity_poly.entity_id
_entity_poly.type
_entity_poly.pdbx_seq_one_letter_code
_entity_poly.pdbx_strand_id
1 'polypeptide(L)'
;MFLSKFFKRFTSDKKGSSASDGSPEHTFAVRHHRFKLFLTAWNKFQENMTSLEYTLCCDHPFGLHRVRALCTSVATQVYQCIQHLERLNPSQCKALYERFDHLQTAVASEVYPHVQLLEGPYIIPLEEAGRAAEAHLADKSTARLGELRRQSPDVVPDGFVVTAAGCMSLFAGTGMLEEMNRRIQAAGGYLPETLQDLSESLSELTESTPLPDRLVEEFCAALAELRKKCPGEMRLLFKGRLWPCMDDGEDTPGTDPGLLVWGPTVSLHASDMDILASLHTTLARKQQAQALVYRRARGLMEANARICITCLAVEEDSFGGMAHTANPIDLKGGNVHIYFCNGL
;
A
#
# COMPACT_ATOMS: atom_id res chain seq x y z
N MET A 1 -13.92 -6.00 -11.82
CA MET A 1 -14.88 -6.46 -10.80
C MET A 1 -14.95 -5.53 -9.59
N PHE A 2 -13.86 -4.86 -9.21
CA PHE A 2 -13.73 -3.99 -8.04
C PHE A 2 -14.57 -2.71 -8.15
N LEU A 3 -14.44 -1.98 -9.25
CA LEU A 3 -15.19 -0.74 -9.49
C LEU A 3 -16.70 -0.96 -9.71
N SER A 4 -17.12 -2.11 -10.26
CA SER A 4 -18.54 -2.39 -10.48
C SER A 4 -19.31 -2.64 -9.17
N LYS A 5 -18.65 -3.23 -8.14
CA LYS A 5 -19.22 -3.38 -6.79
C LYS A 5 -19.27 -2.05 -6.03
N PHE A 6 -18.27 -1.20 -6.21
CA PHE A 6 -18.23 0.15 -5.65
C PHE A 6 -19.38 1.00 -6.15
N PHE A 7 -19.64 0.97 -7.45
CA PHE A 7 -20.72 1.73 -8.05
C PHE A 7 -22.14 1.18 -7.75
N LYS A 8 -22.31 -0.13 -7.54
CA LYS A 8 -23.61 -0.70 -7.13
C LYS A 8 -24.14 -0.20 -5.79
N ARG A 9 -23.25 0.21 -4.87
CA ARG A 9 -23.65 0.70 -3.54
C ARG A 9 -24.21 2.12 -3.57
N PHE A 10 -23.81 2.94 -4.56
CA PHE A 10 -24.36 4.29 -4.75
C PHE A 10 -25.78 4.30 -5.38
N THR A 11 -26.23 3.18 -5.93
CA THR A 11 -27.58 3.06 -6.52
C THR A 11 -28.63 2.56 -5.52
N SER A 12 -28.25 2.21 -4.30
CA SER A 12 -29.14 1.61 -3.28
C SER A 12 -29.97 2.62 -2.48
N ASP A 13 -29.70 3.92 -2.56
CA ASP A 13 -30.49 4.94 -1.84
C ASP A 13 -31.62 5.51 -2.69
N LYS A 14 -32.50 4.63 -3.20
CA LYS A 14 -33.78 5.05 -3.76
C LYS A 14 -34.92 4.31 -3.09
N LYS A 15 -35.28 4.72 -1.89
CA LYS A 15 -36.67 4.61 -1.40
C LYS A 15 -36.98 5.78 -0.48
N GLY A 16 -37.87 6.63 -0.96
CA GLY A 16 -38.64 7.54 -0.11
C GLY A 16 -38.41 9.02 -0.37
N SER A 17 -39.17 9.58 -1.29
CA SER A 17 -40.10 10.65 -0.95
C SER A 17 -40.90 11.05 -2.19
N SER A 18 -42.17 10.73 -2.17
CA SER A 18 -43.22 11.39 -2.90
C SER A 18 -43.51 12.71 -2.19
N ALA A 19 -43.23 13.82 -2.83
CA ALA A 19 -43.90 15.07 -2.51
C ALA A 19 -43.94 15.92 -3.79
N SER A 20 -45.12 16.09 -4.30
CA SER A 20 -45.57 17.03 -5.30
C SER A 20 -45.35 18.45 -4.79
N ASP A 21 -44.57 19.25 -5.50
CA ASP A 21 -44.86 20.65 -5.74
C ASP A 21 -43.98 21.13 -6.91
N GLY A 22 -44.46 20.94 -8.12
CA GLY A 22 -43.71 21.23 -9.33
C GLY A 22 -44.15 22.50 -9.97
N SER A 23 -43.78 23.67 -9.47
CA SER A 23 -43.82 24.85 -10.31
C SER A 23 -42.83 24.65 -11.48
N PRO A 24 -43.19 25.07 -12.73
CA PRO A 24 -42.32 24.95 -13.89
C PRO A 24 -40.94 25.57 -13.66
N GLU A 25 -40.85 26.62 -12.86
CA GLU A 25 -39.62 27.32 -12.49
C GLU A 25 -38.70 26.47 -11.58
N HIS A 26 -39.28 25.77 -10.60
CA HIS A 26 -38.51 24.88 -9.74
C HIS A 26 -37.93 23.69 -10.53
N THR A 27 -38.72 23.14 -11.45
CA THR A 27 -38.28 22.05 -12.34
C THR A 27 -37.15 22.51 -13.27
N PHE A 28 -37.22 23.73 -13.79
CA PHE A 28 -36.17 24.32 -14.63
C PHE A 28 -34.89 24.56 -13.81
N ALA A 29 -34.98 25.16 -12.64
CA ALA A 29 -33.83 25.44 -11.77
C ALA A 29 -33.09 24.14 -11.41
N VAL A 30 -33.79 23.07 -11.07
CA VAL A 30 -33.22 21.75 -10.76
C VAL A 30 -32.54 21.15 -11.98
N ARG A 31 -33.17 21.20 -13.16
CA ARG A 31 -32.56 20.70 -14.42
C ARG A 31 -31.34 21.51 -14.81
N HIS A 32 -31.38 22.82 -14.70
CA HIS A 32 -30.25 23.71 -14.98
C HIS A 32 -29.08 23.46 -14.02
N HIS A 33 -29.36 23.30 -12.73
CA HIS A 33 -28.32 22.93 -11.77
C HIS A 33 -27.64 21.59 -12.12
N ARG A 34 -28.42 20.56 -12.44
CA ARG A 34 -27.90 19.26 -12.87
C ARG A 34 -27.07 19.34 -14.15
N PHE A 35 -27.48 20.16 -15.09
CA PHE A 35 -26.74 20.41 -16.33
C PHE A 35 -25.37 21.10 -16.03
N LYS A 36 -25.35 22.06 -15.10
CA LYS A 36 -24.10 22.66 -14.65
C LYS A 36 -23.15 21.63 -14.03
N LEU A 37 -23.66 20.73 -13.20
CA LEU A 37 -22.84 19.64 -12.61
C LEU A 37 -22.30 18.71 -13.71
N PHE A 38 -23.10 18.37 -14.70
CA PHE A 38 -22.65 17.61 -15.87
C PHE A 38 -21.52 18.34 -16.61
N LEU A 39 -21.66 19.63 -16.89
CA LEU A 39 -20.61 20.41 -17.55
C LEU A 39 -19.32 20.48 -16.72
N THR A 40 -19.44 20.59 -15.40
CA THR A 40 -18.28 20.59 -14.52
C THR A 40 -17.55 19.23 -14.57
N ALA A 41 -18.27 18.13 -14.51
CA ALA A 41 -17.69 16.79 -14.65
C ALA A 41 -17.06 16.57 -16.03
N TRP A 42 -17.74 17.04 -17.09
CA TRP A 42 -17.26 16.97 -18.47
C TRP A 42 -15.95 17.74 -18.66
N ASN A 43 -15.85 18.97 -18.15
CA ASN A 43 -14.62 19.76 -18.24
C ASN A 43 -13.45 19.07 -17.52
N LYS A 44 -13.69 18.54 -16.32
CA LYS A 44 -12.66 17.78 -15.60
C LYS A 44 -12.25 16.50 -16.35
N PHE A 45 -13.20 15.83 -16.99
CA PHE A 45 -12.92 14.69 -17.87
C PHE A 45 -11.97 15.10 -19.01
N GLN A 46 -12.26 16.20 -19.70
CA GLN A 46 -11.41 16.70 -20.78
C GLN A 46 -10.00 17.06 -20.31
N GLU A 47 -9.87 17.75 -19.18
CA GLU A 47 -8.59 18.07 -18.56
C GLU A 47 -7.77 16.81 -18.24
N ASN A 48 -8.41 15.80 -17.64
CA ASN A 48 -7.74 14.54 -17.32
C ASN A 48 -7.36 13.74 -18.57
N MET A 49 -8.20 13.73 -19.60
CA MET A 49 -7.89 13.10 -20.90
C MET A 49 -6.68 13.78 -21.57
N THR A 50 -6.66 15.09 -21.63
CA THR A 50 -5.52 15.85 -22.17
C THR A 50 -4.24 15.56 -21.38
N SER A 51 -4.34 15.48 -20.04
CA SER A 51 -3.21 15.11 -19.19
C SER A 51 -2.71 13.68 -19.43
N LEU A 52 -3.63 12.76 -19.68
CA LEU A 52 -3.32 11.36 -20.01
C LEU A 52 -2.62 11.27 -21.38
N GLU A 53 -3.19 11.90 -22.40
CA GLU A 53 -2.61 11.99 -23.76
C GLU A 53 -1.21 12.60 -23.71
N TYR A 54 -1.05 13.74 -23.02
CA TYR A 54 0.27 14.36 -22.84
C TYR A 54 1.26 13.41 -22.16
N THR A 55 0.83 12.71 -21.11
CA THR A 55 1.70 11.77 -20.39
C THR A 55 2.12 10.58 -21.29
N LEU A 56 1.25 10.07 -22.13
CA LEU A 56 1.54 8.95 -23.02
C LEU A 56 2.34 9.35 -24.28
N CYS A 57 2.22 10.59 -24.73
CA CYS A 57 2.86 11.08 -25.96
C CYS A 57 4.16 11.82 -25.72
N CYS A 58 4.52 12.15 -24.46
CA CYS A 58 5.74 12.90 -24.21
C CYS A 58 6.96 11.95 -24.07
N ASP A 59 8.12 12.47 -24.51
CA ASP A 59 9.41 11.73 -24.45
C ASP A 59 10.00 11.65 -23.02
N HIS A 60 9.28 12.15 -22.01
CA HIS A 60 9.73 12.09 -20.63
C HIS A 60 9.31 10.79 -19.97
N PRO A 61 10.19 10.13 -19.21
CA PRO A 61 9.83 8.93 -18.49
C PRO A 61 8.71 9.20 -17.49
N PHE A 62 7.67 8.42 -17.53
CA PHE A 62 6.55 8.47 -16.60
C PHE A 62 6.35 7.14 -15.91
N GLY A 63 5.94 7.18 -14.64
CA GLY A 63 5.58 5.97 -13.91
C GLY A 63 4.17 5.51 -14.23
N LEU A 64 3.94 4.20 -14.33
CA LEU A 64 2.63 3.58 -14.55
C LEU A 64 1.57 4.06 -13.54
N HIS A 65 2.00 4.45 -12.35
CA HIS A 65 1.15 5.03 -11.32
C HIS A 65 0.43 6.31 -11.76
N ARG A 66 1.10 7.18 -12.53
CA ARG A 66 0.49 8.40 -13.05
C ARG A 66 -0.63 8.07 -14.03
N VAL A 67 -0.38 7.08 -14.88
CA VAL A 67 -1.41 6.57 -15.81
C VAL A 67 -2.59 5.99 -15.03
N ARG A 68 -2.34 5.18 -14.01
CA ARG A 68 -3.39 4.62 -13.13
C ARG A 68 -4.22 5.69 -12.45
N ALA A 69 -3.57 6.70 -11.88
CA ALA A 69 -4.27 7.82 -11.22
C ALA A 69 -5.15 8.60 -12.22
N LEU A 70 -4.63 8.89 -13.42
CA LEU A 70 -5.38 9.57 -14.47
C LEU A 70 -6.54 8.70 -14.97
N CYS A 71 -6.33 7.41 -15.23
CA CYS A 71 -7.40 6.48 -15.64
C CYS A 71 -8.52 6.40 -14.60
N THR A 72 -8.16 6.33 -13.30
CA THR A 72 -9.14 6.34 -12.21
C THR A 72 -9.92 7.65 -12.17
N SER A 73 -9.24 8.79 -12.34
CA SER A 73 -9.88 10.10 -12.36
C SER A 73 -10.82 10.23 -13.57
N VAL A 74 -10.37 9.84 -14.76
CA VAL A 74 -11.21 9.80 -15.99
C VAL A 74 -12.45 8.94 -15.79
N ALA A 75 -12.28 7.71 -15.29
CA ALA A 75 -13.41 6.81 -15.02
C ALA A 75 -14.43 7.43 -14.05
N THR A 76 -13.96 8.07 -12.99
CA THR A 76 -14.82 8.76 -12.02
C THR A 76 -15.62 9.88 -12.67
N GLN A 77 -14.99 10.72 -13.51
CA GLN A 77 -15.66 11.82 -14.18
C GLN A 77 -16.67 11.33 -15.23
N VAL A 78 -16.31 10.31 -16.01
CA VAL A 78 -17.26 9.69 -16.98
C VAL A 78 -18.47 9.13 -16.26
N TYR A 79 -18.28 8.42 -15.15
CA TYR A 79 -19.40 7.90 -14.37
C TYR A 79 -20.30 9.00 -13.82
N GLN A 80 -19.71 10.08 -13.29
CA GLN A 80 -20.49 11.27 -12.85
C GLN A 80 -21.26 11.90 -14.00
N CYS A 81 -20.67 12.00 -15.19
CA CYS A 81 -21.37 12.49 -16.39
C CYS A 81 -22.58 11.62 -16.70
N ILE A 82 -22.44 10.29 -16.70
CA ILE A 82 -23.56 9.36 -16.95
C ILE A 82 -24.66 9.53 -15.90
N GLN A 83 -24.30 9.64 -14.61
CA GLN A 83 -25.25 9.87 -13.53
C GLN A 83 -26.03 11.19 -13.68
N HIS A 84 -25.35 12.27 -14.08
CA HIS A 84 -25.99 13.55 -14.29
C HIS A 84 -26.94 13.52 -15.52
N LEU A 85 -26.53 12.84 -16.60
CA LEU A 85 -27.37 12.60 -17.78
C LEU A 85 -28.62 11.76 -17.45
N GLU A 86 -28.44 10.67 -16.70
CA GLU A 86 -29.56 9.83 -16.26
C GLU A 86 -30.59 10.61 -15.46
N ARG A 87 -30.15 11.52 -14.60
CA ARG A 87 -31.05 12.38 -13.83
C ARG A 87 -31.76 13.44 -14.69
N LEU A 88 -31.19 13.79 -15.85
CA LEU A 88 -31.80 14.69 -16.81
C LEU A 88 -32.78 13.96 -17.74
N ASN A 89 -32.42 12.73 -18.17
CA ASN A 89 -33.21 11.87 -19.05
C ASN A 89 -33.06 10.38 -18.66
N PRO A 90 -33.95 9.86 -17.81
CA PRO A 90 -33.80 8.51 -17.23
C PRO A 90 -33.91 7.35 -18.24
N SER A 91 -34.50 7.58 -19.43
CA SER A 91 -34.86 6.50 -20.36
C SER A 91 -33.75 6.08 -21.32
N GLN A 92 -32.65 6.82 -21.43
CA GLN A 92 -31.65 6.62 -22.48
C GLN A 92 -30.25 6.25 -22.00
N CYS A 93 -30.00 6.16 -20.69
CA CYS A 93 -28.63 6.02 -20.15
C CYS A 93 -28.17 4.58 -19.87
N LYS A 94 -29.05 3.57 -20.01
CA LYS A 94 -28.69 2.18 -19.74
C LYS A 94 -27.53 1.69 -20.60
N ALA A 95 -27.58 1.97 -21.90
CA ALA A 95 -26.50 1.61 -22.83
C ALA A 95 -25.15 2.29 -22.51
N LEU A 96 -25.18 3.50 -21.90
CA LEU A 96 -23.97 4.18 -21.48
C LEU A 96 -23.28 3.49 -20.29
N TYR A 97 -24.05 2.97 -19.32
CA TYR A 97 -23.49 2.18 -18.23
C TYR A 97 -22.88 0.87 -18.72
N GLU A 98 -23.57 0.16 -19.62
CA GLU A 98 -23.06 -1.07 -20.22
C GLU A 98 -21.74 -0.83 -20.98
N ARG A 99 -21.69 0.27 -21.74
CA ARG A 99 -20.47 0.65 -22.48
C ARG A 99 -19.35 1.09 -21.55
N PHE A 100 -19.68 1.83 -20.49
CA PHE A 100 -18.72 2.23 -19.46
C PHE A 100 -18.12 1.01 -18.77
N ASP A 101 -18.93 0.05 -18.33
CA ASP A 101 -18.46 -1.17 -17.67
C ASP A 101 -17.53 -1.99 -18.59
N HIS A 102 -17.87 -2.07 -19.88
CA HIS A 102 -17.01 -2.74 -20.86
C HIS A 102 -15.65 -2.05 -21.04
N LEU A 103 -15.66 -0.73 -21.22
CA LEU A 103 -14.42 0.06 -21.35
C LEU A 103 -13.60 0.02 -20.06
N GLN A 104 -14.24 0.12 -18.91
CA GLN A 104 -13.58 0.04 -17.61
C GLN A 104 -12.90 -1.32 -17.39
N THR A 105 -13.54 -2.41 -17.81
CA THR A 105 -12.95 -3.76 -17.72
C THR A 105 -11.75 -3.88 -18.63
N ALA A 106 -11.81 -3.37 -19.87
CA ALA A 106 -10.71 -3.38 -20.80
C ALA A 106 -9.51 -2.55 -20.30
N VAL A 107 -9.75 -1.35 -19.80
CA VAL A 107 -8.70 -0.50 -19.22
C VAL A 107 -8.11 -1.16 -17.95
N ALA A 108 -8.96 -1.77 -17.11
CA ALA A 108 -8.52 -2.41 -15.89
C ALA A 108 -7.57 -3.60 -16.15
N SER A 109 -7.82 -4.39 -17.20
CA SER A 109 -6.93 -5.51 -17.55
C SER A 109 -5.55 -5.08 -17.98
N GLU A 110 -5.41 -3.88 -18.60
CA GLU A 110 -4.13 -3.35 -19.07
C GLU A 110 -3.38 -2.55 -17.99
N VAL A 111 -4.14 -1.77 -17.21
CA VAL A 111 -3.55 -0.78 -16.30
C VAL A 111 -3.40 -1.33 -14.88
N TYR A 112 -4.27 -2.25 -14.48
CA TYR A 112 -4.26 -2.86 -13.14
C TYR A 112 -4.02 -4.36 -13.26
N PRO A 113 -2.77 -4.82 -13.23
CA PRO A 113 -2.49 -6.24 -13.16
C PRO A 113 -3.24 -6.84 -11.98
N HIS A 114 -3.71 -8.05 -12.13
CA HIS A 114 -4.41 -8.76 -11.07
C HIS A 114 -3.50 -8.77 -9.83
N VAL A 115 -4.05 -8.36 -8.69
CA VAL A 115 -3.37 -8.55 -7.41
C VAL A 115 -3.16 -10.05 -7.25
N GLN A 116 -1.98 -10.52 -7.63
CA GLN A 116 -1.59 -11.89 -7.37
C GLN A 116 -1.49 -12.03 -5.85
N LEU A 117 -2.36 -12.86 -5.29
CA LEU A 117 -2.15 -13.33 -3.93
C LEU A 117 -0.78 -13.99 -3.92
N LEU A 118 0.13 -13.45 -3.11
CA LEU A 118 1.45 -14.01 -2.98
C LEU A 118 1.33 -15.38 -2.32
N GLU A 119 1.61 -16.41 -3.09
CA GLU A 119 1.70 -17.77 -2.56
C GLU A 119 3.11 -18.01 -2.02
N GLY A 120 3.19 -18.60 -0.83
CA GLY A 120 4.47 -18.92 -0.23
C GLY A 120 4.40 -19.12 1.29
N PRO A 121 5.54 -19.42 1.91
CA PRO A 121 5.66 -19.49 3.36
C PRO A 121 5.44 -18.11 3.96
N TYR A 122 4.75 -18.03 5.09
CA TYR A 122 4.53 -16.77 5.80
C TYR A 122 5.75 -16.35 6.59
N ILE A 123 6.49 -17.33 7.11
CA ILE A 123 7.71 -17.13 7.88
C ILE A 123 8.84 -17.95 7.26
N ILE A 124 10.02 -17.36 7.19
CA ILE A 124 11.25 -18.01 6.74
C ILE A 124 12.42 -17.66 7.66
N PRO A 125 13.42 -18.54 7.80
CA PRO A 125 14.71 -18.19 8.42
C PRO A 125 15.37 -17.03 7.66
N LEU A 126 16.12 -16.17 8.37
CA LEU A 126 16.77 -15.01 7.75
C LEU A 126 17.72 -15.42 6.61
N GLU A 127 18.40 -16.55 6.73
CA GLU A 127 19.34 -17.09 5.75
C GLU A 127 18.69 -17.47 4.41
N GLU A 128 17.36 -17.66 4.40
CA GLU A 128 16.59 -18.00 3.19
C GLU A 128 16.04 -16.75 2.49
N ALA A 129 16.25 -15.57 3.03
CA ALA A 129 15.72 -14.32 2.48
C ALA A 129 16.14 -14.04 1.04
N GLY A 130 17.30 -14.53 0.59
CA GLY A 130 17.77 -14.44 -0.79
C GLY A 130 16.81 -15.11 -1.77
N ARG A 131 16.43 -16.36 -1.49
CA ARG A 131 15.46 -17.12 -2.32
C ARG A 131 14.06 -16.49 -2.27
N ALA A 132 13.68 -15.98 -1.11
CA ALA A 132 12.40 -15.30 -0.95
C ALA A 132 12.34 -14.00 -1.77
N ALA A 133 13.44 -13.29 -1.92
CA ALA A 133 13.51 -12.10 -2.77
C ALA A 133 13.36 -12.42 -4.26
N GLU A 134 13.91 -13.54 -4.74
CA GLU A 134 13.71 -14.04 -6.11
C GLU A 134 12.23 -14.35 -6.38
N ALA A 135 11.52 -14.85 -5.36
CA ALA A 135 10.07 -15.08 -5.41
C ALA A 135 9.23 -13.83 -5.06
N HIS A 136 9.84 -12.65 -4.94
CA HIS A 136 9.20 -11.40 -4.53
C HIS A 136 8.51 -11.44 -3.13
N LEU A 137 8.93 -12.35 -2.28
CA LEU A 137 8.45 -12.50 -0.91
C LEU A 137 9.22 -11.68 0.12
N ALA A 138 10.43 -11.23 -0.24
CA ALA A 138 11.27 -10.33 0.55
C ALA A 138 11.88 -9.24 -0.35
N ASP A 139 12.34 -8.15 0.26
CA ASP A 139 13.03 -7.09 -0.45
C ASP A 139 14.54 -7.40 -0.60
N LYS A 140 15.20 -6.69 -1.52
CA LYS A 140 16.64 -6.86 -1.80
C LYS A 140 17.54 -6.57 -0.59
N SER A 141 17.14 -5.65 0.30
CA SER A 141 17.90 -5.31 1.50
C SER A 141 17.85 -6.46 2.51
N THR A 142 16.68 -7.06 2.69
CA THR A 142 16.49 -8.25 3.54
C THR A 142 17.24 -9.46 2.96
N ALA A 143 17.22 -9.63 1.63
CA ALA A 143 17.99 -10.66 0.94
C ALA A 143 19.50 -10.53 1.20
N ARG A 144 20.03 -9.32 1.09
CA ARG A 144 21.46 -9.03 1.38
C ARG A 144 21.82 -9.29 2.84
N LEU A 145 20.91 -8.96 3.76
CA LEU A 145 21.11 -9.26 5.19
C LEU A 145 21.14 -10.76 5.44
N GLY A 146 20.25 -11.52 4.79
CA GLY A 146 20.24 -12.99 4.88
C GLY A 146 21.51 -13.62 4.30
N GLU A 147 21.99 -13.10 3.17
CA GLU A 147 23.25 -13.56 2.58
C GLU A 147 24.44 -13.25 3.49
N LEU A 148 24.48 -12.04 4.10
CA LEU A 148 25.52 -11.68 5.06
C LEU A 148 25.46 -12.60 6.30
N ARG A 149 24.27 -12.90 6.81
CA ARG A 149 24.09 -13.85 7.91
C ARG A 149 24.64 -15.23 7.56
N ARG A 150 24.43 -15.71 6.35
CA ARG A 150 24.91 -17.00 5.88
C ARG A 150 26.44 -17.05 5.75
N GLN A 151 27.07 -15.94 5.29
CA GLN A 151 28.52 -15.85 5.13
C GLN A 151 29.25 -15.55 6.43
N SER A 152 28.67 -14.78 7.32
CA SER A 152 29.26 -14.28 8.55
C SER A 152 28.25 -14.30 9.71
N PRO A 153 27.98 -15.49 10.27
CA PRO A 153 26.94 -15.64 11.30
C PRO A 153 27.18 -14.79 12.56
N ASP A 154 28.42 -14.49 12.86
CA ASP A 154 28.82 -13.73 14.05
C ASP A 154 28.56 -12.20 13.88
N VAL A 155 28.33 -11.72 12.65
CA VAL A 155 28.19 -10.30 12.35
C VAL A 155 26.71 -9.89 12.35
N VAL A 156 25.82 -10.80 11.95
CA VAL A 156 24.39 -10.53 11.86
C VAL A 156 23.65 -11.29 12.96
N PRO A 157 22.78 -10.61 13.73
CA PRO A 157 21.97 -11.26 14.76
C PRO A 157 21.09 -12.40 14.21
N ASP A 158 20.77 -13.36 15.07
CA ASP A 158 19.79 -14.38 14.76
C ASP A 158 18.41 -13.76 14.52
N GLY A 159 17.65 -14.34 13.61
CA GLY A 159 16.33 -13.81 13.28
C GLY A 159 15.59 -14.61 12.22
N PHE A 160 14.40 -14.14 11.90
CA PHE A 160 13.55 -14.67 10.85
C PHE A 160 12.85 -13.54 10.12
N VAL A 161 12.22 -13.86 9.00
CA VAL A 161 11.52 -12.88 8.16
C VAL A 161 10.04 -13.27 8.05
N VAL A 162 9.16 -12.34 8.38
CA VAL A 162 7.75 -12.38 7.97
C VAL A 162 7.70 -11.92 6.53
N THR A 163 7.37 -12.81 5.63
CA THR A 163 7.40 -12.56 4.17
C THR A 163 6.28 -11.63 3.74
N ALA A 164 6.36 -11.12 2.52
CA ALA A 164 5.27 -10.35 1.95
C ALA A 164 3.97 -11.16 1.86
N ALA A 165 4.04 -12.49 1.64
CA ALA A 165 2.85 -13.35 1.67
C ALA A 165 2.21 -13.36 3.07
N GLY A 166 3.02 -13.51 4.12
CA GLY A 166 2.57 -13.44 5.50
C GLY A 166 1.99 -12.08 5.86
N CYS A 167 2.69 -10.99 5.54
CA CYS A 167 2.20 -9.64 5.82
C CYS A 167 0.93 -9.29 5.05
N MET A 168 0.84 -9.68 3.78
CA MET A 168 -0.32 -9.38 2.94
C MET A 168 -1.53 -10.25 3.24
N SER A 169 -1.35 -11.38 3.93
CA SER A 169 -2.46 -12.25 4.37
C SER A 169 -3.45 -11.51 5.29
N LEU A 170 -2.98 -10.54 6.08
CA LEU A 170 -3.84 -9.69 6.90
C LEU A 170 -4.86 -8.91 6.06
N PHE A 171 -4.47 -8.50 4.86
CA PHE A 171 -5.30 -7.69 3.96
C PHE A 171 -6.17 -8.54 3.03
N ALA A 172 -5.88 -9.83 2.93
CA ALA A 172 -6.59 -10.75 2.04
C ALA A 172 -7.88 -11.29 2.70
N GLY A 173 -8.97 -11.30 1.95
CA GLY A 173 -10.20 -11.99 2.36
C GLY A 173 -11.07 -11.31 3.40
N THR A 174 -10.63 -10.22 4.02
CA THR A 174 -11.37 -9.52 5.09
C THR A 174 -12.22 -8.35 4.60
N GLY A 175 -12.18 -8.01 3.32
CA GLY A 175 -12.77 -6.76 2.80
C GLY A 175 -12.02 -5.49 3.25
N MET A 176 -10.89 -5.66 3.92
CA MET A 176 -10.08 -4.57 4.48
C MET A 176 -9.53 -3.66 3.38
N LEU A 177 -9.06 -4.21 2.26
CA LEU A 177 -8.57 -3.42 1.13
C LEU A 177 -9.65 -2.53 0.53
N GLU A 178 -10.88 -3.04 0.46
CA GLU A 178 -12.04 -2.26 0.01
C GLU A 178 -12.35 -1.12 0.97
N GLU A 179 -12.32 -1.38 2.25
CA GLU A 179 -12.57 -0.37 3.28
C GLU A 179 -11.47 0.69 3.31
N MET A 180 -10.19 0.30 3.20
CA MET A 180 -9.08 1.22 3.06
C MET A 180 -9.23 2.13 1.85
N ASN A 181 -9.52 1.56 0.69
CA ASN A 181 -9.75 2.35 -0.52
C ASN A 181 -10.94 3.31 -0.36
N ARG A 182 -11.99 2.89 0.33
CA ARG A 182 -13.14 3.75 0.63
C ARG A 182 -12.74 4.94 1.50
N ARG A 183 -11.94 4.73 2.55
CA ARG A 183 -11.46 5.81 3.43
C ARG A 183 -10.55 6.77 2.68
N ILE A 184 -9.62 6.27 1.87
CA ILE A 184 -8.72 7.09 1.04
C ILE A 184 -9.53 7.97 0.07
N GLN A 185 -10.57 7.43 -0.54
CA GLN A 185 -11.43 8.19 -1.46
C GLN A 185 -12.30 9.20 -0.73
N ALA A 186 -12.84 8.85 0.45
CA ALA A 186 -13.62 9.76 1.28
C ALA A 186 -12.81 10.97 1.76
N ALA A 187 -11.51 10.78 2.02
CA ALA A 187 -10.58 11.85 2.37
C ALA A 187 -10.16 12.73 1.18
N GLY A 188 -10.73 12.52 -0.01
CA GLY A 188 -10.34 13.26 -1.22
C GLY A 188 -8.97 12.88 -1.77
N GLY A 189 -8.48 11.70 -1.39
CA GLY A 189 -7.13 11.23 -1.70
C GLY A 189 -6.12 11.67 -0.63
N TYR A 190 -4.85 11.71 -1.01
CA TYR A 190 -3.76 12.03 -0.08
C TYR A 190 -3.48 13.54 -0.02
N LEU A 191 -4.43 14.34 0.42
CA LEU A 191 -4.24 15.78 0.64
C LEU A 191 -3.40 16.00 1.89
N PRO A 192 -2.45 16.96 1.90
CA PRO A 192 -1.60 17.22 3.07
C PRO A 192 -2.39 17.52 4.34
N GLU A 193 -3.52 18.20 4.21
CA GLU A 193 -4.37 18.66 5.31
C GLU A 193 -5.14 17.51 5.98
N THR A 194 -5.44 16.44 5.24
CA THR A 194 -6.19 15.27 5.72
C THR A 194 -5.32 14.03 5.91
N LEU A 195 -4.02 14.13 5.58
CA LEU A 195 -3.12 13.00 5.54
C LEU A 195 -2.92 12.35 6.92
N GLN A 196 -2.84 13.17 7.97
CA GLN A 196 -2.66 12.67 9.32
C GLN A 196 -3.90 11.91 9.80
N ASP A 197 -5.08 12.50 9.66
CA ASP A 197 -6.36 11.86 10.04
C ASP A 197 -6.59 10.57 9.25
N LEU A 198 -6.23 10.58 7.95
CA LEU A 198 -6.30 9.39 7.11
C LEU A 198 -5.34 8.31 7.60
N SER A 199 -4.10 8.67 7.94
CA SER A 199 -3.09 7.77 8.49
C SER A 199 -3.59 7.11 9.79
N GLU A 200 -4.12 7.88 10.71
CA GLU A 200 -4.67 7.38 11.98
C GLU A 200 -5.83 6.42 11.73
N SER A 201 -6.79 6.84 10.90
CA SER A 201 -7.95 6.01 10.54
C SER A 201 -7.58 4.68 9.88
N LEU A 202 -6.56 4.65 9.00
CA LEU A 202 -6.09 3.44 8.35
C LEU A 202 -5.27 2.55 9.30
N SER A 203 -4.49 3.15 10.20
CA SER A 203 -3.73 2.43 11.23
C SER A 203 -4.68 1.74 12.21
N GLU A 204 -5.69 2.44 12.72
CA GLU A 204 -6.73 1.87 13.57
C GLU A 204 -7.47 0.71 12.90
N LEU A 205 -7.80 0.83 11.62
CA LEU A 205 -8.42 -0.26 10.86
C LEU A 205 -7.49 -1.48 10.80
N THR A 206 -6.19 -1.25 10.60
CA THR A 206 -5.20 -2.34 10.55
C THR A 206 -5.10 -3.01 11.92
N GLU A 207 -4.96 -2.24 12.99
CA GLU A 207 -4.80 -2.74 14.36
C GLU A 207 -6.08 -3.42 14.91
N SER A 208 -7.25 -3.03 14.42
CA SER A 208 -8.51 -3.67 14.81
C SER A 208 -8.80 -4.97 14.06
N THR A 209 -8.07 -5.26 12.97
CA THR A 209 -8.27 -6.48 12.18
C THR A 209 -7.43 -7.62 12.77
N PRO A 210 -8.01 -8.76 13.15
CA PRO A 210 -7.26 -9.85 13.77
C PRO A 210 -6.21 -10.43 12.80
N LEU A 211 -5.05 -10.79 13.33
CA LEU A 211 -4.03 -11.50 12.56
C LEU A 211 -4.57 -12.87 12.12
N PRO A 212 -4.29 -13.31 10.87
CA PRO A 212 -4.70 -14.65 10.42
C PRO A 212 -4.07 -15.76 11.26
N ASP A 213 -4.86 -16.80 11.62
CA ASP A 213 -4.44 -17.90 12.47
C ASP A 213 -3.14 -18.55 11.98
N ARG A 214 -3.04 -18.82 10.67
CA ARG A 214 -1.83 -19.39 10.07
C ARG A 214 -0.59 -18.50 10.30
N LEU A 215 -0.73 -17.18 10.20
CA LEU A 215 0.38 -16.26 10.46
C LEU A 215 0.82 -16.33 11.93
N VAL A 216 -0.16 -16.36 12.85
CA VAL A 216 0.10 -16.47 14.29
C VAL A 216 0.81 -17.79 14.61
N GLU A 217 0.33 -18.91 14.09
CA GLU A 217 0.92 -20.23 14.30
C GLU A 217 2.37 -20.31 13.79
N GLU A 218 2.62 -19.94 12.52
CA GLU A 218 3.97 -19.95 11.93
C GLU A 218 4.91 -18.97 12.65
N PHE A 219 4.41 -17.79 13.07
CA PHE A 219 5.19 -16.80 13.80
C PHE A 219 5.59 -17.31 15.19
N CYS A 220 4.66 -17.85 15.97
CA CYS A 220 4.95 -18.40 17.30
C CYS A 220 5.91 -19.59 17.23
N ALA A 221 5.84 -20.42 16.19
CA ALA A 221 6.78 -21.49 15.97
C ALA A 221 8.20 -20.96 15.71
N ALA A 222 8.35 -19.98 14.83
CA ALA A 222 9.65 -19.34 14.56
C ALA A 222 10.22 -18.61 15.79
N LEU A 223 9.36 -17.95 16.56
CA LEU A 223 9.73 -17.29 17.81
C LEU A 223 10.24 -18.30 18.85
N ALA A 224 9.59 -19.45 18.99
CA ALA A 224 10.03 -20.51 19.89
C ALA A 224 11.43 -21.04 19.50
N GLU A 225 11.69 -21.21 18.21
CA GLU A 225 13.03 -21.61 17.73
C GLU A 225 14.09 -20.51 17.97
N LEU A 226 13.73 -19.25 17.77
CA LEU A 226 14.63 -18.13 18.03
C LEU A 226 15.00 -18.04 19.52
N ARG A 227 14.04 -18.23 20.43
CA ARG A 227 14.26 -18.25 21.89
C ARG A 227 15.22 -19.38 22.32
N LYS A 228 15.19 -20.53 21.66
CA LYS A 228 16.15 -21.62 21.93
C LYS A 228 17.58 -21.25 21.53
N LYS A 229 17.73 -20.51 20.43
CA LYS A 229 19.03 -20.04 19.94
C LYS A 229 19.61 -18.91 20.80
N CYS A 230 18.73 -18.07 21.33
CA CYS A 230 19.08 -16.86 22.08
C CYS A 230 18.55 -16.92 23.53
N PRO A 231 19.20 -17.69 24.45
CA PRO A 231 18.68 -17.88 25.82
C PRO A 231 18.96 -16.68 26.75
N GLY A 232 19.75 -15.68 26.31
CA GLY A 232 20.10 -14.49 27.10
C GLY A 232 19.03 -13.41 27.09
N GLU A 233 19.29 -12.32 27.81
CA GLU A 233 18.46 -11.12 27.76
C GLU A 233 18.63 -10.43 26.43
N MET A 234 17.69 -10.67 25.54
CA MET A 234 17.67 -10.17 24.17
C MET A 234 16.38 -9.40 23.91
N ARG A 235 16.47 -8.46 23.02
CA ARG A 235 15.30 -7.72 22.49
C ARG A 235 15.00 -8.18 21.07
N LEU A 236 13.74 -8.28 20.75
CA LEU A 236 13.26 -8.52 19.40
C LEU A 236 13.02 -7.18 18.70
N LEU A 237 13.75 -6.94 17.64
CA LEU A 237 13.66 -5.76 16.78
C LEU A 237 12.84 -6.10 15.54
N PHE A 238 11.84 -5.29 15.24
CA PHE A 238 11.02 -5.41 14.04
C PHE A 238 11.47 -4.37 13.02
N LYS A 239 11.99 -4.82 11.89
CA LYS A 239 12.41 -3.99 10.77
C LYS A 239 11.57 -4.29 9.55
N GLY A 240 10.57 -3.45 9.30
CA GLY A 240 9.72 -3.52 8.11
C GLY A 240 10.36 -2.83 6.91
N ARG A 241 10.15 -3.40 5.72
CA ARG A 241 10.53 -2.79 4.47
C ARG A 241 9.34 -2.80 3.53
N LEU A 242 8.94 -1.61 3.08
CA LEU A 242 7.86 -1.39 2.10
C LEU A 242 8.47 -1.14 0.73
N TRP A 243 8.03 -1.88 -0.29
CA TRP A 243 8.53 -1.70 -1.67
C TRP A 243 7.41 -1.91 -2.70
N PRO A 244 7.55 -1.36 -3.91
CA PRO A 244 6.59 -1.57 -4.98
C PRO A 244 6.64 -3.01 -5.53
N CYS A 245 5.49 -3.57 -5.85
CA CYS A 245 5.39 -4.75 -6.69
C CYS A 245 5.59 -4.30 -8.15
N MET A 246 6.80 -4.44 -8.67
CA MET A 246 7.08 -4.19 -10.08
C MET A 246 7.11 -5.54 -10.79
N ASP A 247 6.17 -5.75 -11.72
CA ASP A 247 6.17 -6.90 -12.63
C ASP A 247 7.19 -6.74 -13.78
N ASP A 248 7.73 -5.55 -13.94
CA ASP A 248 8.64 -5.23 -15.01
C ASP A 248 10.06 -5.63 -14.62
N GLY A 249 10.54 -6.73 -15.20
CA GLY A 249 11.86 -7.35 -14.97
C GLY A 249 13.08 -6.48 -15.32
N GLU A 250 12.96 -5.16 -15.28
CA GLU A 250 14.08 -4.25 -15.43
C GLU A 250 14.62 -3.84 -14.05
N ASP A 251 15.65 -4.58 -13.63
CA ASP A 251 16.61 -4.11 -12.64
C ASP A 251 17.38 -2.89 -13.16
N THR A 252 16.71 -1.74 -13.26
CA THR A 252 17.40 -0.49 -13.56
C THR A 252 18.31 -0.13 -12.39
N PRO A 253 19.62 0.13 -12.63
CA PRO A 253 20.52 0.64 -11.61
C PRO A 253 19.96 1.96 -11.05
N GLY A 254 19.60 1.99 -9.78
CA GLY A 254 18.93 3.12 -9.15
C GLY A 254 17.51 2.81 -8.66
N THR A 255 17.09 1.55 -8.72
CA THR A 255 15.80 1.10 -8.18
C THR A 255 15.61 1.52 -6.74
N ASP A 256 14.43 2.05 -6.47
CA ASP A 256 13.94 2.50 -5.18
C ASP A 256 14.33 1.55 -4.03
N PRO A 257 15.10 2.01 -3.04
CA PRO A 257 15.51 1.17 -1.90
C PRO A 257 14.32 0.74 -1.03
N GLY A 258 13.11 1.18 -1.34
CA GLY A 258 11.94 0.99 -0.51
C GLY A 258 11.94 1.91 0.73
N LEU A 259 10.81 1.93 1.43
CA LEU A 259 10.67 2.67 2.68
C LEU A 259 10.94 1.75 3.86
N LEU A 260 11.85 2.17 4.73
CA LEU A 260 12.11 1.51 6.00
C LEU A 260 11.06 1.90 7.04
N VAL A 261 10.52 0.91 7.71
CA VAL A 261 9.51 1.06 8.77
C VAL A 261 10.01 0.32 10.01
N TRP A 262 10.25 1.03 11.08
CA TRP A 262 10.66 0.44 12.35
C TRP A 262 9.43 0.08 13.19
N GLY A 263 9.40 -1.13 13.76
CA GLY A 263 8.44 -1.53 14.78
C GLY A 263 8.90 -1.17 16.19
N PRO A 264 8.05 -1.40 17.19
CA PRO A 264 8.46 -1.31 18.59
C PRO A 264 9.45 -2.42 18.90
N THR A 265 10.41 -2.15 19.81
CA THR A 265 11.33 -3.16 20.34
C THR A 265 10.71 -3.77 21.59
N VAL A 266 10.71 -5.08 21.71
CA VAL A 266 10.13 -5.83 22.84
C VAL A 266 11.11 -6.88 23.35
N SER A 267 11.05 -7.24 24.62
CA SER A 267 11.88 -8.35 25.14
C SER A 267 11.56 -9.63 24.36
N LEU A 268 12.59 -10.38 23.95
CA LEU A 268 12.43 -11.68 23.28
C LEU A 268 11.67 -12.69 24.14
N HIS A 269 11.76 -12.55 25.47
CA HIS A 269 11.09 -13.41 26.45
C HIS A 269 9.76 -12.84 26.98
N ALA A 270 9.27 -11.74 26.41
CA ALA A 270 7.91 -11.24 26.69
C ALA A 270 6.85 -12.28 26.31
N SER A 271 5.60 -12.05 26.70
CA SER A 271 4.50 -12.93 26.30
C SER A 271 4.35 -12.94 24.78
N ASP A 272 3.88 -14.07 24.21
CA ASP A 272 3.61 -14.17 22.78
C ASP A 272 2.58 -13.12 22.33
N MET A 273 1.65 -12.77 23.21
CA MET A 273 0.65 -11.72 22.98
C MET A 273 1.31 -10.35 22.77
N ASP A 274 2.26 -9.96 23.62
CA ASP A 274 2.96 -8.67 23.52
C ASP A 274 3.83 -8.61 22.26
N ILE A 275 4.46 -9.73 21.88
CA ILE A 275 5.27 -9.82 20.67
C ILE A 275 4.38 -9.75 19.41
N LEU A 276 3.24 -10.45 19.41
CA LEU A 276 2.26 -10.38 18.32
C LEU A 276 1.64 -8.98 18.21
N ALA A 277 1.37 -8.31 19.32
CA ALA A 277 0.93 -6.91 19.31
C ALA A 277 1.99 -6.01 18.68
N SER A 278 3.28 -6.22 18.96
CA SER A 278 4.39 -5.48 18.34
C SER A 278 4.51 -5.75 16.83
N LEU A 279 4.29 -6.98 16.38
CA LEU A 279 4.19 -7.32 14.97
C LEU A 279 3.01 -6.58 14.31
N HIS A 280 1.86 -6.60 14.96
CA HIS A 280 0.64 -5.95 14.46
C HIS A 280 0.82 -4.43 14.32
N THR A 281 1.36 -3.78 15.34
CA THR A 281 1.74 -2.36 15.28
C THR A 281 2.73 -2.08 14.15
N THR A 282 3.70 -2.99 13.91
CA THR A 282 4.64 -2.84 12.80
C THR A 282 3.95 -2.91 11.44
N LEU A 283 2.98 -3.81 11.28
CA LEU A 283 2.14 -3.90 10.08
C LEU A 283 1.29 -2.64 9.89
N ALA A 284 0.72 -2.10 10.97
CA ALA A 284 -0.07 -0.87 10.93
C ALA A 284 0.75 0.36 10.50
N ARG A 285 2.06 0.37 10.77
CA ARG A 285 2.96 1.45 10.31
C ARG A 285 3.10 1.54 8.79
N LYS A 286 2.67 0.53 8.04
CA LYS A 286 2.45 0.64 6.59
C LYS A 286 1.47 1.77 6.24
N GLN A 287 0.61 2.17 7.17
CA GLN A 287 -0.39 3.22 7.02
C GLN A 287 0.04 4.58 7.59
N GLN A 288 1.25 4.70 8.13
CA GLN A 288 1.77 5.98 8.62
C GLN A 288 1.86 7.02 7.50
N ALA A 289 1.75 8.30 7.85
CA ALA A 289 1.76 9.41 6.91
C ALA A 289 2.96 9.37 5.95
N GLN A 290 4.15 9.00 6.42
CA GLN A 290 5.34 8.83 5.57
C GLN A 290 5.16 7.73 4.52
N ALA A 291 4.55 6.60 4.92
CA ALA A 291 4.29 5.48 4.00
C ALA A 291 3.20 5.84 2.99
N LEU A 292 2.20 6.61 3.39
CA LEU A 292 1.17 7.14 2.49
C LEU A 292 1.77 8.11 1.47
N VAL A 293 2.64 9.03 1.90
CA VAL A 293 3.38 9.94 1.00
C VAL A 293 4.28 9.16 0.04
N TYR A 294 5.03 8.19 0.54
CA TYR A 294 5.87 7.31 -0.28
C TYR A 294 5.05 6.59 -1.36
N ARG A 295 3.92 5.98 -0.98
CA ARG A 295 3.03 5.30 -1.93
C ARG A 295 2.44 6.26 -2.94
N ARG A 296 1.96 7.43 -2.49
CA ARG A 296 1.44 8.48 -3.37
C ARG A 296 2.48 8.95 -4.39
N ALA A 297 3.69 9.27 -3.93
CA ALA A 297 4.77 9.74 -4.79
C ALA A 297 5.14 8.73 -5.90
N ARG A 298 4.88 7.44 -5.66
CA ARG A 298 5.10 6.34 -6.60
C ARG A 298 3.83 5.78 -7.21
N GLY A 299 2.66 6.31 -6.85
CA GLY A 299 1.36 5.89 -7.30
C GLY A 299 1.02 4.43 -7.00
N LEU A 300 1.54 3.95 -5.89
CA LEU A 300 1.28 2.61 -5.42
C LEU A 300 -0.08 2.56 -4.73
N MET A 301 -0.93 1.67 -5.20
CA MET A 301 -2.13 1.30 -4.45
C MET A 301 -1.75 0.39 -3.27
N GLU A 302 -2.64 0.28 -2.29
CA GLU A 302 -2.43 -0.56 -1.11
C GLU A 302 -2.03 -2.00 -1.48
N ALA A 303 -2.71 -2.57 -2.46
CA ALA A 303 -2.49 -3.91 -2.95
C ALA A 303 -1.13 -4.12 -3.66
N ASN A 304 -0.53 -3.04 -4.20
CA ASN A 304 0.73 -3.10 -4.95
C ASN A 304 1.95 -2.70 -4.10
N ALA A 305 1.73 -2.27 -2.88
CA ALA A 305 2.77 -1.95 -1.92
C ALA A 305 3.03 -3.16 -1.03
N ARG A 306 4.09 -3.90 -1.32
CA ARG A 306 4.50 -5.07 -0.53
C ARG A 306 5.26 -4.63 0.71
N ILE A 307 5.12 -5.39 1.78
CA ILE A 307 5.90 -5.23 3.00
C ILE A 307 6.38 -6.60 3.45
N CYS A 308 7.64 -6.69 3.89
CA CYS A 308 8.15 -7.80 4.71
C CYS A 308 8.70 -7.24 6.02
N ILE A 309 8.76 -8.07 7.05
CA ILE A 309 9.27 -7.67 8.36
C ILE A 309 10.37 -8.63 8.78
N THR A 310 11.56 -8.09 8.96
CA THR A 310 12.69 -8.83 9.53
C THR A 310 12.62 -8.69 11.05
N CYS A 311 12.61 -9.83 11.75
CA CYS A 311 12.63 -9.93 13.21
C CYS A 311 14.03 -10.36 13.64
N LEU A 312 14.75 -9.53 14.39
CA LEU A 312 16.14 -9.77 14.80
C LEU A 312 16.25 -9.79 16.33
N ALA A 313 16.96 -10.78 16.87
CA ALA A 313 17.30 -10.82 18.29
C ALA A 313 18.57 -10.00 18.51
N VAL A 314 18.46 -8.88 19.21
CA VAL A 314 19.55 -7.93 19.46
C VAL A 314 19.79 -7.79 20.96
N GLU A 315 21.02 -7.48 21.35
CA GLU A 315 21.35 -7.18 22.75
C GLU A 315 20.72 -5.86 23.19
N GLU A 316 20.41 -5.73 24.48
CA GLU A 316 19.76 -4.54 25.03
C GLU A 316 20.66 -3.30 24.91
N ASP A 317 21.95 -3.45 25.17
CA ASP A 317 22.97 -2.40 25.13
C ASP A 317 23.64 -2.29 23.74
N SER A 318 22.83 -2.20 22.69
CA SER A 318 23.33 -2.09 21.31
C SER A 318 23.56 -0.65 20.89
N PHE A 319 24.60 -0.45 20.05
CA PHE A 319 24.83 0.82 19.36
C PHE A 319 24.25 0.74 17.94
N GLY A 320 23.45 1.74 17.58
CA GLY A 320 22.99 1.92 16.21
C GLY A 320 23.93 2.84 15.43
N GLY A 321 24.05 2.66 14.11
CA GLY A 321 24.90 3.55 13.35
C GLY A 321 24.85 3.34 11.85
N MET A 322 25.65 4.15 11.16
CA MET A 322 25.79 4.13 9.71
C MET A 322 27.27 4.20 9.34
N ALA A 323 27.70 3.34 8.44
CA ALA A 323 29.05 3.34 7.89
C ALA A 323 29.01 3.62 6.38
N HIS A 324 29.82 4.57 5.94
CA HIS A 324 30.04 4.90 4.54
C HIS A 324 31.48 4.54 4.16
N THR A 325 31.65 3.80 3.08
CA THR A 325 32.97 3.43 2.54
C THR A 325 33.64 4.56 1.75
N ALA A 326 32.95 5.68 1.57
CA ALA A 326 33.47 6.91 1.01
C ALA A 326 32.85 8.09 1.76
N ASN A 327 33.45 9.29 1.65
CA ASN A 327 32.88 10.50 2.23
C ASN A 327 31.47 10.75 1.61
N PRO A 328 30.39 10.80 2.42
CA PRO A 328 29.03 10.98 1.88
C PRO A 328 28.78 12.36 1.25
N ILE A 329 29.66 13.35 1.48
CA ILE A 329 29.50 14.72 0.96
C ILE A 329 30.10 14.85 -0.45
N ASP A 330 31.31 14.35 -0.67
CA ASP A 330 32.04 14.53 -1.91
C ASP A 330 32.36 13.23 -2.67
N LEU A 331 32.00 12.09 -2.08
CA LEU A 331 32.25 10.74 -2.58
C LEU A 331 33.73 10.44 -2.88
N LYS A 332 34.64 11.24 -2.30
CA LYS A 332 36.09 11.11 -2.47
C LYS A 332 36.74 10.62 -1.19
N GLY A 333 37.88 9.97 -1.34
CA GLY A 333 38.71 9.51 -0.24
C GLY A 333 38.57 8.00 0.04
N GLY A 334 39.65 7.42 0.61
CA GLY A 334 39.73 6.00 0.99
C GLY A 334 39.38 5.73 2.45
N ASN A 335 38.79 6.69 3.15
CA ASN A 335 38.45 6.55 4.56
C ASN A 335 37.00 6.06 4.72
N VAL A 336 36.79 5.18 5.69
CA VAL A 336 35.46 4.76 6.15
C VAL A 336 34.95 5.80 7.15
N HIS A 337 33.78 6.34 6.90
CA HIS A 337 33.10 7.27 7.81
C HIS A 337 32.03 6.50 8.59
N ILE A 338 32.19 6.45 9.92
CA ILE A 338 31.26 5.74 10.80
C ILE A 338 30.57 6.77 11.70
N TYR A 339 29.25 6.79 11.65
CA TYR A 339 28.40 7.54 12.55
C TYR A 339 27.68 6.54 13.45
N PHE A 340 27.75 6.71 14.73
CA PHE A 340 27.04 5.84 15.68
C PHE A 340 26.39 6.65 16.79
N CYS A 341 25.31 6.10 17.31
CA CYS A 341 24.59 6.64 18.46
C CYS A 341 24.33 5.53 19.47
N ASN A 342 24.08 5.91 20.70
CA ASN A 342 23.67 4.98 21.74
C ASN A 342 22.21 4.61 21.56
N GLY A 343 21.91 3.32 21.49
CA GLY A 343 20.58 2.78 21.23
C GLY A 343 20.29 2.48 19.75
N LEU A 344 19.27 1.70 19.53
CA LEU A 344 18.75 1.32 18.19
C LEU A 344 17.56 2.19 17.79
#